data_303702cff6ffc9c6f607f03482195916
#
_entry.id   303702cff6ffc9c6f607f03482195916
#
_cell.length_a   1.000
_cell.length_b   1.000
_cell.length_c   1.000
_cell.angle_alpha   90.00
_cell.angle_beta   90.00
_cell.angle_gamma   90.00
#
_symmetry.space_group_name_H-M   'P 1'
#
loop_
_entity.id
_entity.type
_entity.pdbx_description
1 polymer ?
#
loop_
_entity_poly.entity_id
_entity_poly.type
_entity_poly.pdbx_seq_one_letter_code
_entity_poly.pdbx_strand_id
1 'polypeptide(L)'
;MSAAPTTIARLQADQTTARHIADALVEVIDPETTAVSSAESADGWVVEIHFRDPPDEAAFRGLIGPIAGPAAGTLSFASVAATDWVKKSLEGLKPVDAGRFIVHGAHDRGEVPPARIGIEIEAALAFGTGHHGTTRGCLLAFDAIAKRKAPRRILDIGTGSGVLAIAAAKRLRTHVLASDVDRQAVVAARGNARLNHVASWVEMIHASGLSARRFGVSAPYDLIFANILLAPLKRMAAPASRLIAPGGCIILSGLLRADAPAALSAYGAQGLRFERRIDLEGWATLVMRKG
;
A
#
# COMPACT_ATOMS: atom_id res chain seq x y z
N MET A 1 -19.91 -2.47 20.97
CA MET A 1 -19.85 -0.99 21.02
C MET A 1 -20.00 -0.54 19.57
N SER A 2 -21.02 0.25 19.23
CA SER A 2 -21.22 0.78 17.87
C SER A 2 -20.10 1.77 17.58
N ALA A 3 -19.40 1.58 16.48
CA ALA A 3 -18.37 2.55 16.05
C ALA A 3 -19.03 3.90 15.74
N ALA A 4 -18.39 4.99 16.13
CA ALA A 4 -18.92 6.34 15.87
C ALA A 4 -18.98 6.61 14.35
N PRO A 5 -19.96 7.39 13.87
CA PRO A 5 -20.04 7.77 12.46
C PRO A 5 -18.80 8.57 12.05
N THR A 6 -18.25 8.25 10.90
CA THR A 6 -17.09 8.96 10.33
C THR A 6 -17.58 10.09 9.44
N THR A 7 -17.02 11.29 9.58
CA THR A 7 -17.28 12.40 8.65
C THR A 7 -16.33 12.34 7.47
N ILE A 8 -16.86 12.49 6.26
CA ILE A 8 -16.08 12.55 5.03
C ILE A 8 -16.32 13.88 4.34
N ALA A 9 -15.25 14.59 4.00
CA ALA A 9 -15.30 15.70 3.06
C ALA A 9 -14.91 15.24 1.65
N ARG A 10 -15.61 15.73 0.62
CA ARG A 10 -15.38 15.40 -0.78
C ARG A 10 -15.22 16.65 -1.62
N LEU A 11 -14.23 16.63 -2.50
CA LEU A 11 -14.03 17.66 -3.53
C LEU A 11 -13.95 16.98 -4.90
N GLN A 12 -14.54 17.63 -5.91
CA GLN A 12 -14.37 17.23 -7.32
C GLN A 12 -13.35 18.17 -8.00
N ALA A 13 -12.44 17.58 -8.79
CA ALA A 13 -11.42 18.33 -9.49
C ALA A 13 -10.97 17.56 -10.75
N ASP A 14 -10.12 18.18 -11.59
CA ASP A 14 -9.32 17.44 -12.54
C ASP A 14 -8.18 16.66 -11.87
N GLN A 15 -7.56 15.74 -12.61
CA GLN A 15 -6.51 14.86 -12.08
C GLN A 15 -5.34 15.60 -11.43
N THR A 16 -4.89 16.68 -12.07
CA THR A 16 -3.71 17.45 -11.59
C THR A 16 -4.05 18.20 -10.31
N THR A 17 -5.20 18.84 -10.29
CA THR A 17 -5.71 19.58 -9.13
C THR A 17 -6.01 18.63 -7.96
N ALA A 18 -6.64 17.48 -8.20
CA ALA A 18 -6.93 16.50 -7.16
C ALA A 18 -5.66 15.98 -6.49
N ARG A 19 -4.61 15.73 -7.27
CA ARG A 19 -3.29 15.33 -6.72
C ARG A 19 -2.65 16.43 -5.91
N HIS A 20 -2.63 17.65 -6.45
CA HIS A 20 -2.08 18.80 -5.73
C HIS A 20 -2.78 19.00 -4.37
N ILE A 21 -4.11 18.90 -4.35
CA ILE A 21 -4.90 18.99 -3.11
C ILE A 21 -4.52 17.87 -2.15
N ALA A 22 -4.45 16.62 -2.62
CA ALA A 22 -4.12 15.47 -1.77
C ALA A 22 -2.70 15.61 -1.18
N ASP A 23 -1.70 15.97 -1.99
CA ASP A 23 -0.32 16.13 -1.56
C ASP A 23 -0.19 17.28 -0.54
N ALA A 24 -0.81 18.44 -0.80
CA ALA A 24 -0.77 19.59 0.09
C ALA A 24 -1.48 19.31 1.44
N LEU A 25 -2.59 18.57 1.41
CA LEU A 25 -3.32 18.21 2.63
C LEU A 25 -2.50 17.24 3.51
N VAL A 26 -1.79 16.29 2.92
CA VAL A 26 -0.93 15.35 3.68
C VAL A 26 0.19 16.09 4.44
N GLU A 27 0.62 17.26 3.96
CA GLU A 27 1.63 18.07 4.66
C GLU A 27 1.06 18.90 5.83
N VAL A 28 -0.22 19.24 5.79
CA VAL A 28 -0.86 20.19 6.72
C VAL A 28 -1.75 19.50 7.76
N ILE A 29 -2.28 18.32 7.44
CA ILE A 29 -3.22 17.60 8.29
C ILE A 29 -2.49 16.55 9.13
N ASP A 30 -2.92 16.39 10.38
CA ASP A 30 -2.44 15.34 11.27
C ASP A 30 -2.89 13.96 10.76
N PRO A 31 -1.94 13.10 10.35
CA PRO A 31 -2.25 11.77 9.82
C PRO A 31 -2.83 10.80 10.86
N GLU A 32 -2.78 11.12 12.17
CA GLU A 32 -3.40 10.30 13.21
C GLU A 32 -4.92 10.52 13.31
N THR A 33 -5.42 11.67 12.83
CA THR A 33 -6.82 12.06 12.94
C THR A 33 -7.55 12.12 11.59
N THR A 34 -6.79 12.18 10.48
CA THR A 34 -7.38 12.45 9.17
C THR A 34 -6.63 11.71 8.07
N ALA A 35 -7.37 11.02 7.20
CA ALA A 35 -6.81 10.35 6.02
C ALA A 35 -7.30 11.04 4.75
N VAL A 36 -6.40 11.20 3.76
CA VAL A 36 -6.70 11.81 2.46
C VAL A 36 -6.49 10.77 1.36
N SER A 37 -7.44 10.68 0.45
CA SER A 37 -7.34 9.84 -0.75
C SER A 37 -7.83 10.59 -1.98
N SER A 38 -7.34 10.23 -3.15
CA SER A 38 -7.85 10.72 -4.43
C SER A 38 -8.08 9.56 -5.38
N ALA A 39 -9.22 9.56 -6.08
CA ALA A 39 -9.61 8.50 -7.00
C ALA A 39 -10.34 9.07 -8.21
N GLU A 40 -10.24 8.35 -9.34
CA GLU A 40 -11.03 8.64 -10.54
C GLU A 40 -12.49 8.25 -10.30
N SER A 41 -13.42 9.09 -10.72
CA SER A 41 -14.86 8.86 -10.69
C SER A 41 -15.47 9.05 -12.07
N ALA A 42 -16.77 8.77 -12.23
CA ALA A 42 -17.47 8.94 -13.51
C ALA A 42 -17.41 10.39 -14.05
N ASP A 43 -17.34 11.39 -13.15
CA ASP A 43 -17.38 12.81 -13.48
C ASP A 43 -16.02 13.52 -13.30
N GLY A 44 -14.91 12.78 -13.27
CA GLY A 44 -13.56 13.33 -13.06
C GLY A 44 -12.85 12.71 -11.87
N TRP A 45 -12.08 13.52 -11.13
CA TRP A 45 -11.37 13.06 -9.93
C TRP A 45 -12.03 13.58 -8.67
N VAL A 46 -12.07 12.71 -7.64
CA VAL A 46 -12.59 13.05 -6.32
C VAL A 46 -11.46 12.95 -5.31
N VAL A 47 -11.31 13.99 -4.47
CA VAL A 47 -10.49 13.93 -3.26
C VAL A 47 -11.42 13.68 -2.09
N GLU A 48 -11.16 12.61 -1.33
CA GLU A 48 -11.88 12.27 -0.12
C GLU A 48 -10.98 12.46 1.09
N ILE A 49 -11.51 13.15 2.08
CA ILE A 49 -10.84 13.41 3.35
C ILE A 49 -11.70 12.79 4.45
N HIS A 50 -11.15 11.81 5.13
CA HIS A 50 -11.81 11.03 6.18
C HIS A 50 -11.37 11.56 7.54
N PHE A 51 -12.30 12.03 8.34
CA PHE A 51 -12.05 12.53 9.68
C PHE A 51 -12.44 11.49 10.72
N ARG A 52 -11.54 11.22 11.64
CA ARG A 52 -11.82 10.35 12.80
C ARG A 52 -12.87 10.93 13.73
N ASP A 53 -12.77 12.24 13.98
CA ASP A 53 -13.73 13.02 14.76
C ASP A 53 -14.35 14.08 13.85
N PRO A 54 -15.62 14.50 14.08
CA PRO A 54 -16.26 15.51 13.25
C PRO A 54 -15.41 16.79 13.17
N PRO A 55 -15.03 17.27 11.98
CA PRO A 55 -14.22 18.46 11.82
C PRO A 55 -15.07 19.73 12.06
N ASP A 56 -14.39 20.82 12.42
CA ASP A 56 -14.97 22.15 12.24
C ASP A 56 -15.02 22.46 10.72
N GLU A 57 -16.22 22.34 10.14
CA GLU A 57 -16.42 22.52 8.69
C GLU A 57 -16.02 23.92 8.23
N ALA A 58 -16.26 24.96 9.05
CA ALA A 58 -15.93 26.33 8.67
C ALA A 58 -14.40 26.55 8.65
N ALA A 59 -13.71 26.06 9.66
CA ALA A 59 -12.26 26.09 9.72
C ALA A 59 -11.63 25.28 8.57
N PHE A 60 -12.19 24.09 8.26
CA PHE A 60 -11.71 23.26 7.17
C PHE A 60 -11.95 23.89 5.79
N ARG A 61 -13.09 24.55 5.56
CA ARG A 61 -13.34 25.34 4.34
C ARG A 61 -12.33 26.47 4.17
N GLY A 62 -11.96 27.15 5.26
CA GLY A 62 -10.92 28.17 5.27
C GLY A 62 -9.53 27.60 4.90
N LEU A 63 -9.19 26.43 5.39
CA LEU A 63 -7.93 25.74 5.08
C LEU A 63 -7.85 25.28 3.63
N ILE A 64 -8.94 24.69 3.10
CA ILE A 64 -8.94 24.09 1.76
C ILE A 64 -9.04 25.13 0.65
N GLY A 65 -9.64 26.28 0.91
CA GLY A 65 -9.86 27.33 -0.08
C GLY A 65 -8.61 27.73 -0.87
N PRO A 66 -7.51 28.12 -0.19
CA PRO A 66 -6.25 28.47 -0.83
C PRO A 66 -5.59 27.30 -1.59
N ILE A 67 -5.79 26.05 -1.13
CA ILE A 67 -5.18 24.85 -1.68
C ILE A 67 -5.93 24.38 -2.93
N ALA A 68 -7.27 24.35 -2.85
CA ALA A 68 -8.12 23.78 -3.89
C ALA A 68 -8.58 24.80 -4.96
N GLY A 69 -8.42 26.10 -4.69
CA GLY A 69 -8.84 27.15 -5.61
C GLY A 69 -10.32 27.01 -6.02
N PRO A 70 -10.65 27.00 -7.33
CA PRO A 70 -12.03 26.85 -7.79
C PRO A 70 -12.69 25.53 -7.36
N ALA A 71 -11.93 24.46 -7.19
CA ALA A 71 -12.44 23.16 -6.74
C ALA A 71 -12.99 23.20 -5.30
N ALA A 72 -12.59 24.18 -4.47
CA ALA A 72 -13.14 24.37 -3.13
C ALA A 72 -14.65 24.57 -3.14
N GLY A 73 -15.22 25.11 -4.22
CA GLY A 73 -16.68 25.29 -4.38
C GLY A 73 -17.45 23.97 -4.43
N THR A 74 -16.81 22.84 -4.75
CA THR A 74 -17.42 21.51 -4.79
C THR A 74 -17.36 20.79 -3.43
N LEU A 75 -16.74 21.38 -2.41
CA LEU A 75 -16.55 20.78 -1.10
C LEU A 75 -17.89 20.47 -0.41
N SER A 76 -18.13 19.21 -0.18
CA SER A 76 -19.29 18.69 0.54
C SER A 76 -18.85 17.83 1.73
N PHE A 77 -19.66 17.84 2.80
CA PHE A 77 -19.47 16.97 3.96
C PHE A 77 -20.61 15.96 4.04
N ALA A 78 -20.28 14.73 4.35
CA ALA A 78 -21.24 13.67 4.59
C ALA A 78 -20.85 12.89 5.84
N SER A 79 -21.84 12.61 6.70
CA SER A 79 -21.68 11.67 7.80
C SER A 79 -22.03 10.27 7.30
N VAL A 80 -21.12 9.33 7.44
CA VAL A 80 -21.30 7.94 7.01
C VAL A 80 -21.31 7.04 8.23
N ALA A 81 -22.39 6.29 8.42
CA ALA A 81 -22.46 5.28 9.48
C ALA A 81 -21.37 4.24 9.26
N ALA A 82 -20.61 3.88 10.30
CA ALA A 82 -19.48 2.96 10.22
C ALA A 82 -19.82 1.62 9.54
N THR A 83 -21.06 1.15 9.66
CA THR A 83 -21.55 -0.10 9.07
C THR A 83 -21.76 0.00 7.54
N ASP A 84 -22.14 1.15 7.02
CA ASP A 84 -22.42 1.32 5.59
C ASP A 84 -21.13 1.53 4.78
N TRP A 85 -20.13 2.12 5.41
CA TRP A 85 -18.82 2.31 4.77
C TRP A 85 -18.11 0.98 4.52
N VAL A 86 -18.12 0.09 5.51
CA VAL A 86 -17.59 -1.27 5.39
C VAL A 86 -18.30 -2.05 4.29
N LYS A 87 -19.63 -1.99 4.22
CA LYS A 87 -20.41 -2.66 3.16
C LYS A 87 -20.12 -2.10 1.77
N LYS A 88 -20.15 -0.79 1.59
CA LYS A 88 -19.85 -0.15 0.29
C LYS A 88 -18.42 -0.38 -0.19
N SER A 89 -17.45 -0.39 0.71
CA SER A 89 -16.06 -0.74 0.38
C SER A 89 -15.89 -2.20 0.00
N LEU A 90 -16.73 -3.10 0.53
CA LEU A 90 -16.71 -4.53 0.22
C LEU A 90 -17.41 -4.85 -1.10
N GLU A 91 -18.52 -4.16 -1.43
CA GLU A 91 -19.33 -4.43 -2.64
C GLU A 91 -18.65 -4.00 -3.95
N GLY A 92 -17.57 -3.20 -3.89
CA GLY A 92 -16.87 -2.67 -5.09
C GLY A 92 -15.51 -3.28 -5.41
N LEU A 93 -14.96 -4.12 -4.52
CA LEU A 93 -13.63 -4.69 -4.72
C LEU A 93 -13.71 -5.98 -5.53
N LYS A 94 -13.51 -5.88 -6.85
CA LYS A 94 -13.33 -7.07 -7.69
C LYS A 94 -12.02 -7.76 -7.32
N PRO A 95 -11.99 -9.13 -7.37
CA PRO A 95 -10.76 -9.88 -7.16
C PRO A 95 -9.62 -9.40 -8.06
N VAL A 96 -8.45 -9.19 -7.49
CA VAL A 96 -7.25 -8.78 -8.24
C VAL A 96 -6.53 -10.02 -8.73
N ASP A 97 -6.59 -10.27 -10.03
CA ASP A 97 -5.83 -11.33 -10.68
C ASP A 97 -4.37 -10.91 -10.90
N ALA A 98 -3.45 -11.62 -10.28
CA ALA A 98 -2.01 -11.38 -10.39
C ALA A 98 -1.23 -12.68 -10.66
N GLY A 99 -1.45 -13.25 -11.83
CA GLY A 99 -0.77 -14.48 -12.25
C GLY A 99 -1.16 -15.68 -11.39
N ARG A 100 -0.31 -16.17 -10.50
CA ARG A 100 -0.61 -17.27 -9.58
C ARG A 100 -1.52 -16.86 -8.42
N PHE A 101 -1.57 -15.59 -8.12
CA PHE A 101 -2.29 -15.05 -6.98
C PHE A 101 -3.64 -14.47 -7.38
N ILE A 102 -4.61 -14.56 -6.46
CA ILE A 102 -5.86 -13.82 -6.50
C ILE A 102 -6.04 -13.16 -5.15
N VAL A 103 -6.04 -11.84 -5.10
CA VAL A 103 -6.40 -11.08 -3.90
C VAL A 103 -7.90 -10.83 -3.93
N HIS A 104 -8.59 -11.20 -2.88
CA HIS A 104 -10.05 -11.18 -2.84
C HIS A 104 -10.60 -10.83 -1.45
N GLY A 105 -11.84 -10.39 -1.39
CA GLY A 105 -12.59 -10.25 -0.15
C GLY A 105 -13.19 -11.58 0.33
N ALA A 106 -13.79 -11.57 1.52
CA ALA A 106 -14.44 -12.75 2.10
C ALA A 106 -15.57 -13.30 1.21
N HIS A 107 -16.29 -12.41 0.51
CA HIS A 107 -17.44 -12.76 -0.35
C HIS A 107 -17.03 -13.55 -1.60
N ASP A 108 -15.80 -13.37 -2.10
CA ASP A 108 -15.28 -14.04 -3.30
C ASP A 108 -14.48 -15.32 -2.98
N ARG A 109 -14.44 -15.76 -1.72
CA ARG A 109 -13.65 -16.92 -1.29
C ARG A 109 -13.95 -18.17 -2.11
N GLY A 110 -15.22 -18.40 -2.47
CA GLY A 110 -15.68 -19.54 -3.26
C GLY A 110 -15.31 -19.47 -4.75
N GLU A 111 -14.92 -18.30 -5.24
CA GLU A 111 -14.60 -18.06 -6.65
C GLU A 111 -13.11 -18.28 -7.00
N VAL A 112 -12.27 -18.52 -5.98
CA VAL A 112 -10.84 -18.75 -6.19
C VAL A 112 -10.58 -20.14 -6.77
N PRO A 113 -10.04 -20.25 -8.00
CA PRO A 113 -9.76 -21.55 -8.61
C PRO A 113 -8.74 -22.34 -7.78
N PRO A 114 -8.87 -23.69 -7.67
CA PRO A 114 -7.96 -24.54 -6.87
C PRO A 114 -6.49 -24.44 -7.27
N ALA A 115 -6.20 -24.12 -8.54
CA ALA A 115 -4.83 -23.97 -9.05
C ALA A 115 -4.16 -22.63 -8.69
N ARG A 116 -4.91 -21.72 -8.05
CA ARG A 116 -4.45 -20.37 -7.72
C ARG A 116 -4.24 -20.24 -6.21
N ILE A 117 -3.48 -19.25 -5.80
CA ILE A 117 -3.26 -18.90 -4.41
C ILE A 117 -4.17 -17.73 -4.07
N GLY A 118 -5.30 -18.00 -3.41
CA GLY A 118 -6.17 -16.97 -2.88
C GLY A 118 -5.50 -16.26 -1.69
N ILE A 119 -5.61 -14.95 -1.66
CA ILE A 119 -5.17 -14.09 -0.56
C ILE A 119 -6.38 -13.29 -0.12
N GLU A 120 -6.97 -13.69 0.99
CA GLU A 120 -8.13 -13.01 1.54
C GLU A 120 -7.70 -11.79 2.34
N ILE A 121 -8.21 -10.64 1.97
CA ILE A 121 -7.94 -9.37 2.65
C ILE A 121 -9.26 -8.76 3.10
N GLU A 122 -9.36 -8.48 4.38
CA GLU A 122 -10.49 -7.76 4.93
C GLU A 122 -10.33 -6.27 4.65
N ALA A 123 -11.19 -5.75 3.76
CA ALA A 123 -11.07 -4.40 3.21
C ALA A 123 -11.34 -3.28 4.24
N ALA A 124 -11.93 -3.62 5.37
CA ALA A 124 -12.49 -2.65 6.33
C ALA A 124 -11.45 -1.76 7.03
N LEU A 125 -10.16 -2.09 7.01
CA LEU A 125 -9.14 -1.43 7.83
C LEU A 125 -7.79 -1.19 7.15
N ALA A 126 -7.61 -1.49 5.87
CA ALA A 126 -6.29 -1.43 5.27
C ALA A 126 -6.19 -0.44 4.11
N PHE A 127 -5.32 0.55 4.26
CA PHE A 127 -4.72 1.30 3.15
C PHE A 127 -4.14 0.29 2.13
N GLY A 128 -4.47 0.42 0.85
CA GLY A 128 -3.91 -0.44 -0.20
C GLY A 128 -4.95 -1.15 -1.07
N THR A 129 -6.23 -1.08 -0.74
CA THR A 129 -7.32 -1.66 -1.56
C THR A 129 -7.62 -0.86 -2.83
N GLY A 130 -7.17 0.41 -2.91
CA GLY A 130 -7.46 1.31 -4.03
C GLY A 130 -6.43 1.29 -5.17
N HIS A 131 -5.30 0.59 -5.02
CA HIS A 131 -4.23 0.61 -6.02
C HIS A 131 -3.97 -0.80 -6.55
N HIS A 132 -4.94 -1.35 -7.29
CA HIS A 132 -4.83 -2.68 -7.89
C HIS A 132 -3.57 -2.84 -8.74
N GLY A 133 -3.16 -1.83 -9.49
CA GLY A 133 -1.97 -1.84 -10.35
C GLY A 133 -0.66 -2.05 -9.57
N THR A 134 -0.46 -1.42 -8.41
CA THR A 134 0.76 -1.54 -7.62
C THR A 134 0.91 -2.91 -6.97
N THR A 135 -0.13 -3.38 -6.29
CA THR A 135 -0.17 -4.70 -5.66
C THR A 135 -0.04 -5.81 -6.69
N ARG A 136 -0.79 -5.71 -7.79
CA ARG A 136 -0.72 -6.64 -8.92
C ARG A 136 0.68 -6.69 -9.52
N GLY A 137 1.32 -5.55 -9.74
CA GLY A 137 2.70 -5.47 -10.24
C GLY A 137 3.70 -6.16 -9.31
N CYS A 138 3.60 -5.93 -7.99
CA CYS A 138 4.44 -6.59 -6.99
C CYS A 138 4.25 -8.12 -6.98
N LEU A 139 3.03 -8.61 -7.02
CA LEU A 139 2.72 -10.04 -7.04
C LEU A 139 3.23 -10.73 -8.31
N LEU A 140 3.08 -10.10 -9.48
CA LEU A 140 3.63 -10.60 -10.75
C LEU A 140 5.16 -10.63 -10.74
N ALA A 141 5.81 -9.58 -10.23
CA ALA A 141 7.26 -9.54 -10.07
C ALA A 141 7.73 -10.64 -9.11
N PHE A 142 7.06 -10.80 -7.97
CA PHE A 142 7.36 -11.83 -6.99
C PHE A 142 7.21 -13.26 -7.56
N ASP A 143 6.11 -13.55 -8.28
CA ASP A 143 5.93 -14.89 -8.91
C ASP A 143 7.06 -15.21 -9.88
N ALA A 144 7.50 -14.23 -10.68
CA ALA A 144 8.61 -14.38 -11.60
C ALA A 144 9.94 -14.67 -10.87
N ILE A 145 10.20 -13.97 -9.75
CA ILE A 145 11.40 -14.21 -8.92
C ILE A 145 11.33 -15.61 -8.30
N ALA A 146 10.21 -15.95 -7.67
CA ALA A 146 10.03 -17.22 -6.97
C ALA A 146 10.09 -18.45 -7.87
N LYS A 147 9.75 -18.30 -9.17
CA LYS A 147 9.92 -19.36 -10.19
C LYS A 147 11.39 -19.63 -10.52
N ARG A 148 12.23 -18.60 -10.47
CA ARG A 148 13.68 -18.73 -10.82
C ARG A 148 14.49 -19.21 -9.62
N LYS A 149 14.30 -18.57 -8.47
CA LYS A 149 14.97 -18.92 -7.22
C LYS A 149 14.07 -18.48 -6.06
N ALA A 150 13.62 -19.43 -5.25
CA ALA A 150 12.76 -19.14 -4.10
C ALA A 150 13.56 -18.37 -3.02
N PRO A 151 13.16 -17.12 -2.69
CA PRO A 151 13.77 -16.38 -1.58
C PRO A 151 13.42 -17.04 -0.24
N ARG A 152 14.37 -17.02 0.70
CA ARG A 152 14.21 -17.62 2.03
C ARG A 152 14.07 -16.60 3.13
N ARG A 153 14.69 -15.43 2.98
CA ARG A 153 14.61 -14.31 3.93
C ARG A 153 13.95 -13.14 3.23
N ILE A 154 12.76 -12.80 3.68
CA ILE A 154 11.90 -11.82 3.02
C ILE A 154 11.53 -10.73 4.00
N LEU A 155 11.58 -9.49 3.53
CA LEU A 155 11.13 -8.30 4.25
C LEU A 155 10.04 -7.59 3.43
N ASP A 156 8.97 -7.15 4.10
CA ASP A 156 7.92 -6.32 3.51
C ASP A 156 7.84 -4.98 4.28
N ILE A 157 8.20 -3.89 3.61
CA ILE A 157 8.29 -2.55 4.19
C ILE A 157 7.04 -1.75 3.79
N GLY A 158 6.33 -1.18 4.77
CA GLY A 158 5.04 -0.54 4.51
C GLY A 158 4.01 -1.58 4.07
N THR A 159 3.84 -2.60 4.91
CA THR A 159 3.07 -3.82 4.57
C THR A 159 1.58 -3.55 4.38
N GLY A 160 1.04 -2.47 4.97
CA GLY A 160 -0.38 -2.12 4.92
C GLY A 160 -1.27 -3.26 5.37
N SER A 161 -2.06 -3.80 4.45
CA SER A 161 -2.94 -4.97 4.68
C SER A 161 -2.18 -6.29 4.92
N GLY A 162 -0.87 -6.34 4.70
CA GLY A 162 -0.08 -7.56 4.76
C GLY A 162 -0.07 -8.39 3.49
N VAL A 163 -0.71 -7.94 2.42
CA VAL A 163 -0.97 -8.73 1.21
C VAL A 163 0.29 -9.35 0.60
N LEU A 164 1.40 -8.61 0.51
CA LEU A 164 2.66 -9.11 -0.09
C LEU A 164 3.37 -10.10 0.83
N ALA A 165 3.42 -9.81 2.12
CA ALA A 165 3.96 -10.72 3.13
C ALA A 165 3.17 -12.04 3.17
N ILE A 166 1.83 -11.98 3.15
CA ILE A 166 0.94 -13.13 3.12
C ILE A 166 1.13 -13.94 1.83
N ALA A 167 1.22 -13.27 0.66
CA ALA A 167 1.50 -13.93 -0.61
C ALA A 167 2.80 -14.73 -0.57
N ALA A 168 3.87 -14.12 -0.02
CA ALA A 168 5.16 -14.77 0.11
C ALA A 168 5.11 -15.97 1.05
N ALA A 169 4.47 -15.83 2.21
CA ALA A 169 4.31 -16.91 3.18
C ALA A 169 3.48 -18.08 2.60
N LYS A 170 2.35 -17.82 1.95
CA LYS A 170 1.51 -18.86 1.30
C LYS A 170 2.27 -19.59 0.20
N ARG A 171 3.04 -18.87 -0.61
CA ARG A 171 3.74 -19.42 -1.78
C ARG A 171 4.96 -20.25 -1.40
N LEU A 172 5.72 -19.80 -0.39
CA LEU A 172 7.04 -20.34 -0.10
C LEU A 172 7.13 -21.10 1.22
N ARG A 173 6.13 -20.98 2.10
CA ARG A 173 6.15 -21.53 3.46
C ARG A 173 7.43 -21.13 4.21
N THR A 174 7.78 -19.87 4.12
CA THR A 174 8.98 -19.27 4.74
C THR A 174 8.61 -18.11 5.62
N HIS A 175 9.48 -17.79 6.59
CA HIS A 175 9.28 -16.65 7.45
C HIS A 175 9.44 -15.33 6.68
N VAL A 176 8.51 -14.42 6.91
CA VAL A 176 8.50 -13.07 6.36
C VAL A 176 8.45 -12.09 7.53
N LEU A 177 9.38 -11.15 7.56
CA LEU A 177 9.29 -9.99 8.43
C LEU A 177 8.55 -8.88 7.68
N ALA A 178 7.51 -8.33 8.29
CA ALA A 178 6.74 -7.24 7.72
C ALA A 178 6.65 -6.07 8.70
N SER A 179 6.66 -4.85 8.20
CA SER A 179 6.62 -3.66 9.04
C SER A 179 5.72 -2.59 8.46
N ASP A 180 5.12 -1.82 9.35
CA ASP A 180 4.43 -0.59 8.98
C ASP A 180 4.67 0.50 10.02
N VAL A 181 4.59 1.76 9.60
CA VAL A 181 4.64 2.94 10.47
C VAL A 181 3.29 3.15 11.18
N ASP A 182 2.22 2.66 10.59
CA ASP A 182 0.87 2.72 11.15
C ASP A 182 0.59 1.48 12.00
N ARG A 183 0.26 1.70 13.28
CA ARG A 183 -0.14 0.63 14.22
C ARG A 183 -1.41 -0.07 13.80
N GLN A 184 -2.36 0.64 13.17
CA GLN A 184 -3.62 0.06 12.71
C GLN A 184 -3.36 -0.88 11.52
N ALA A 185 -2.47 -0.50 10.60
CA ALA A 185 -2.04 -1.38 9.52
C ALA A 185 -1.39 -2.67 10.07
N VAL A 186 -0.54 -2.58 11.10
CA VAL A 186 0.04 -3.77 11.74
C VAL A 186 -1.03 -4.68 12.35
N VAL A 187 -2.07 -4.11 12.98
CA VAL A 187 -3.19 -4.89 13.54
C VAL A 187 -3.99 -5.57 12.43
N ALA A 188 -4.33 -4.83 11.38
CA ALA A 188 -5.05 -5.33 10.20
C ALA A 188 -4.27 -6.45 9.50
N ALA A 189 -2.97 -6.25 9.24
CA ALA A 189 -2.11 -7.25 8.63
C ALA A 189 -2.02 -8.55 9.45
N ARG A 190 -1.97 -8.46 10.79
CA ARG A 190 -2.03 -9.63 11.68
C ARG A 190 -3.38 -10.36 11.57
N GLY A 191 -4.48 -9.62 11.48
CA GLY A 191 -5.82 -10.17 11.23
C GLY A 191 -5.85 -10.94 9.91
N ASN A 192 -5.40 -10.32 8.83
CA ASN A 192 -5.35 -10.93 7.50
C ASN A 192 -4.41 -12.16 7.46
N ALA A 193 -3.27 -12.13 8.17
CA ALA A 193 -2.38 -13.29 8.26
C ALA A 193 -3.06 -14.50 8.94
N ARG A 194 -3.92 -14.27 9.95
CA ARG A 194 -4.73 -15.32 10.59
C ARG A 194 -5.79 -15.87 9.63
N LEU A 195 -6.53 -15.00 8.94
CA LEU A 195 -7.54 -15.39 7.93
C LEU A 195 -6.92 -16.27 6.83
N ASN A 196 -5.70 -15.99 6.45
CA ASN A 196 -4.96 -16.74 5.44
C ASN A 196 -4.18 -17.94 5.98
N HIS A 197 -4.29 -18.27 7.26
CA HIS A 197 -3.60 -19.39 7.92
C HIS A 197 -2.07 -19.34 7.83
N VAL A 198 -1.48 -18.12 7.80
CA VAL A 198 -0.03 -17.90 7.73
C VAL A 198 0.53 -17.09 8.90
N ALA A 199 -0.23 -16.92 9.98
CA ALA A 199 0.20 -16.11 11.12
C ALA A 199 1.50 -16.60 11.77
N SER A 200 1.81 -17.89 11.70
CA SER A 200 3.09 -18.46 12.20
C SER A 200 4.29 -18.17 11.28
N TRP A 201 4.02 -17.76 10.03
CA TRP A 201 5.05 -17.47 9.03
C TRP A 201 5.30 -15.98 8.84
N VAL A 202 4.45 -15.10 9.36
CA VAL A 202 4.56 -13.65 9.15
C VAL A 202 4.68 -12.95 10.49
N GLU A 203 5.85 -12.37 10.74
CA GLU A 203 6.09 -11.49 11.89
C GLU A 203 5.80 -10.05 11.47
N MET A 204 4.79 -9.42 12.09
CA MET A 204 4.40 -8.04 11.85
C MET A 204 4.89 -7.14 12.96
N ILE A 205 5.69 -6.10 12.64
CA ILE A 205 6.21 -5.13 13.62
C ILE A 205 5.77 -3.70 13.25
N HIS A 206 5.52 -2.91 14.30
CA HIS A 206 5.38 -1.46 14.14
C HIS A 206 6.77 -0.84 14.14
N ALA A 207 7.16 -0.17 13.04
CA ALA A 207 8.46 0.46 12.92
C ALA A 207 8.44 1.61 11.91
N SER A 208 9.10 2.70 12.26
CA SER A 208 9.35 3.81 11.33
C SER A 208 10.67 3.59 10.59
N GLY A 209 10.60 3.55 9.25
CA GLY A 209 11.77 3.28 8.40
C GLY A 209 12.42 1.93 8.68
N LEU A 210 13.75 1.87 8.62
CA LEU A 210 14.54 0.63 8.76
C LEU A 210 15.54 0.67 9.95
N SER A 211 15.29 1.50 10.96
CA SER A 211 16.18 1.65 12.11
C SER A 211 15.98 0.60 13.21
N ALA A 212 14.85 -0.10 13.23
CA ALA A 212 14.57 -1.10 14.24
C ALA A 212 15.60 -2.24 14.20
N ARG A 213 16.15 -2.60 15.38
CA ARG A 213 17.15 -3.68 15.52
C ARG A 213 16.70 -5.00 14.87
N ARG A 214 15.39 -5.25 14.84
CA ARG A 214 14.81 -6.49 14.30
C ARG A 214 15.15 -6.70 12.83
N PHE A 215 15.26 -5.63 12.05
CA PHE A 215 15.65 -5.74 10.62
C PHE A 215 17.06 -6.29 10.46
N GLY A 216 18.02 -5.80 11.25
CA GLY A 216 19.41 -6.27 11.21
C GLY A 216 19.58 -7.72 11.67
N VAL A 217 18.80 -8.16 12.66
CA VAL A 217 18.86 -9.54 13.17
C VAL A 217 18.43 -10.56 12.11
N SER A 218 17.49 -10.20 11.25
CA SER A 218 16.99 -11.08 10.17
C SER A 218 17.73 -10.91 8.85
N ALA A 219 18.56 -9.89 8.72
CA ALA A 219 19.36 -9.63 7.50
C ALA A 219 20.48 -10.69 7.32
N PRO A 220 21.03 -10.82 6.11
CA PRO A 220 20.61 -10.16 4.87
C PRO A 220 19.38 -10.82 4.25
N TYR A 221 18.56 -10.03 3.51
CA TYR A 221 17.33 -10.50 2.86
C TYR A 221 17.57 -10.87 1.40
N ASP A 222 16.96 -11.96 0.96
CA ASP A 222 16.96 -12.38 -0.46
C ASP A 222 15.97 -11.54 -1.28
N LEU A 223 14.89 -11.10 -0.64
CA LEU A 223 13.84 -10.28 -1.25
C LEU A 223 13.34 -9.23 -0.26
N ILE A 224 13.24 -7.99 -0.73
CA ILE A 224 12.54 -6.91 -0.03
C ILE A 224 11.37 -6.44 -0.91
N PHE A 225 10.19 -6.32 -0.33
CA PHE A 225 9.08 -5.56 -0.91
C PHE A 225 9.06 -4.15 -0.31
N ALA A 226 8.78 -3.15 -1.14
CA ALA A 226 8.53 -1.79 -0.72
C ALA A 226 7.51 -1.15 -1.67
N ASN A 227 6.22 -1.29 -1.32
CA ASN A 227 5.10 -0.74 -2.07
C ASN A 227 4.57 0.50 -1.35
N ILE A 228 5.33 1.60 -1.45
CA ILE A 228 5.10 2.86 -0.74
C ILE A 228 5.42 4.05 -1.64
N LEU A 229 5.09 5.26 -1.20
CA LEU A 229 5.31 6.49 -1.95
C LEU A 229 6.79 6.76 -2.26
N LEU A 230 7.06 7.52 -3.33
CA LEU A 230 8.42 7.83 -3.82
C LEU A 230 9.33 8.46 -2.77
N ALA A 231 8.84 9.45 -2.00
CA ALA A 231 9.68 10.17 -1.06
C ALA A 231 10.24 9.26 0.06
N PRO A 232 9.46 8.45 0.77
CA PRO A 232 10.00 7.45 1.70
C PRO A 232 10.86 6.39 1.01
N LEU A 233 10.52 5.93 -0.20
CA LEU A 233 11.37 4.99 -0.96
C LEU A 233 12.78 5.54 -1.18
N LYS A 234 12.91 6.79 -1.61
CA LYS A 234 14.22 7.44 -1.80
C LYS A 234 15.01 7.54 -0.50
N ARG A 235 14.35 7.94 0.60
CA ARG A 235 15.02 8.02 1.92
C ARG A 235 15.53 6.67 2.41
N MET A 236 14.83 5.58 2.07
CA MET A 236 15.22 4.23 2.48
C MET A 236 16.20 3.54 1.53
N ALA A 237 16.60 4.15 0.40
CA ALA A 237 17.47 3.49 -0.58
C ALA A 237 18.77 2.97 0.06
N ALA A 238 19.50 3.80 0.79
CA ALA A 238 20.76 3.41 1.42
C ALA A 238 20.57 2.35 2.54
N PRO A 239 19.68 2.52 3.53
CA PRO A 239 19.49 1.51 4.56
C PRO A 239 18.93 0.20 3.99
N ALA A 240 17.99 0.21 3.03
CA ALA A 240 17.47 -1.00 2.41
C ALA A 240 18.56 -1.77 1.66
N SER A 241 19.40 -1.08 0.90
CA SER A 241 20.49 -1.71 0.14
C SER A 241 21.49 -2.45 1.02
N ARG A 242 21.74 -1.95 2.24
CA ARG A 242 22.60 -2.66 3.21
C ARG A 242 22.00 -3.96 3.72
N LEU A 243 20.67 -4.04 3.77
CA LEU A 243 19.94 -5.21 4.23
C LEU A 243 19.76 -6.29 3.17
N ILE A 244 19.96 -5.99 1.88
CA ILE A 244 19.82 -6.96 0.78
C ILE A 244 21.07 -7.85 0.68
N ALA A 245 20.88 -9.16 0.56
CA ALA A 245 21.94 -10.13 0.31
C ALA A 245 22.61 -9.91 -1.06
N PRO A 246 23.89 -10.29 -1.26
CA PRO A 246 24.48 -10.40 -2.59
C PRO A 246 23.60 -11.29 -3.49
N GLY A 247 23.26 -10.83 -4.69
CA GLY A 247 22.32 -11.49 -5.59
C GLY A 247 20.85 -11.40 -5.15
N GLY A 248 20.53 -10.81 -4.00
CA GLY A 248 19.17 -10.51 -3.56
C GLY A 248 18.55 -9.36 -4.35
N CYS A 249 17.24 -9.16 -4.22
CA CYS A 249 16.53 -8.14 -4.96
C CYS A 249 15.52 -7.37 -4.09
N ILE A 250 15.13 -6.20 -4.60
CA ILE A 250 14.04 -5.41 -4.06
C ILE A 250 13.00 -5.15 -5.14
N ILE A 251 11.74 -5.24 -4.76
CA ILE A 251 10.59 -4.84 -5.58
C ILE A 251 10.10 -3.50 -5.02
N LEU A 252 10.20 -2.46 -5.85
CA LEU A 252 9.75 -1.11 -5.55
C LEU A 252 8.46 -0.84 -6.29
N SER A 253 7.42 -0.38 -5.61
CA SER A 253 6.14 0.00 -6.20
C SER A 253 5.49 1.12 -5.37
N GLY A 254 4.23 1.47 -5.69
CA GLY A 254 3.62 2.70 -5.17
C GLY A 254 4.12 3.94 -5.92
N LEU A 255 4.67 3.73 -7.12
CA LEU A 255 5.29 4.73 -7.97
C LEU A 255 4.41 4.98 -9.20
N LEU A 256 4.18 6.24 -9.54
CA LEU A 256 3.70 6.58 -10.87
C LEU A 256 4.78 6.27 -11.93
N ARG A 257 4.37 6.11 -13.17
CA ARG A 257 5.34 5.91 -14.28
C ARG A 257 6.40 7.00 -14.35
N ALA A 258 6.01 8.25 -14.05
CA ALA A 258 6.91 9.41 -14.02
C ALA A 258 7.94 9.35 -12.88
N ASP A 259 7.63 8.66 -11.78
CA ASP A 259 8.49 8.54 -10.60
C ASP A 259 9.60 7.50 -10.76
N ALA A 260 9.42 6.56 -11.70
CA ALA A 260 10.33 5.44 -11.90
C ALA A 260 11.80 5.85 -12.09
N PRO A 261 12.15 6.88 -12.90
CA PRO A 261 13.55 7.31 -13.04
C PRO A 261 14.18 7.76 -11.73
N ALA A 262 13.43 8.47 -10.87
CA ALA A 262 13.94 8.95 -9.59
C ALA A 262 14.21 7.80 -8.61
N ALA A 263 13.33 6.79 -8.57
CA ALA A 263 13.55 5.59 -7.78
C ALA A 263 14.74 4.77 -8.29
N LEU A 264 14.85 4.57 -9.62
CA LEU A 264 15.99 3.89 -10.25
C LEU A 264 17.31 4.57 -9.93
N SER A 265 17.37 5.91 -10.01
CA SER A 265 18.57 6.70 -9.67
C SER A 265 18.95 6.51 -8.19
N ALA A 266 17.98 6.61 -7.26
CA ALA A 266 18.25 6.52 -5.84
C ALA A 266 18.83 5.16 -5.43
N TYR A 267 18.27 4.07 -5.95
CA TYR A 267 18.73 2.71 -5.65
C TYR A 267 19.96 2.31 -6.48
N GLY A 268 20.09 2.81 -7.72
CA GLY A 268 21.28 2.64 -8.56
C GLY A 268 22.51 3.25 -7.92
N ALA A 269 22.39 4.42 -7.30
CA ALA A 269 23.46 5.06 -6.53
C ALA A 269 23.92 4.22 -5.32
N GLN A 270 23.13 3.24 -4.87
CA GLN A 270 23.48 2.29 -3.83
C GLN A 270 24.04 0.95 -4.37
N GLY A 271 24.35 0.87 -5.66
CA GLY A 271 24.92 -0.31 -6.30
C GLY A 271 23.92 -1.38 -6.71
N LEU A 272 22.60 -1.08 -6.68
CA LEU A 272 21.63 -1.99 -7.24
C LEU A 272 21.49 -1.81 -8.74
N ARG A 273 21.37 -2.92 -9.46
CA ARG A 273 21.18 -2.93 -10.91
C ARG A 273 19.71 -3.12 -11.24
N PHE A 274 19.22 -2.39 -12.21
CA PHE A 274 17.88 -2.58 -12.76
C PHE A 274 17.76 -3.95 -13.43
N GLU A 275 16.67 -4.68 -13.13
CA GLU A 275 16.39 -5.99 -13.73
C GLU A 275 15.10 -5.98 -14.55
N ARG A 276 14.02 -5.39 -14.04
CA ARG A 276 12.70 -5.44 -14.68
C ARG A 276 11.84 -4.25 -14.28
N ARG A 277 10.97 -3.84 -15.20
CA ARG A 277 9.86 -2.91 -14.95
C ARG A 277 8.54 -3.54 -15.41
N ILE A 278 7.47 -3.33 -14.64
CA ILE A 278 6.10 -3.70 -14.96
C ILE A 278 5.26 -2.44 -14.80
N ASP A 279 4.61 -2.03 -15.87
CA ASP A 279 3.70 -0.88 -15.87
C ASP A 279 2.25 -1.37 -15.95
N LEU A 280 1.43 -1.00 -14.98
CA LEU A 280 0.03 -1.37 -14.90
C LEU A 280 -0.79 -0.16 -14.43
N GLU A 281 -1.84 0.18 -15.16
CA GLU A 281 -2.83 1.18 -14.75
C GLU A 281 -2.20 2.52 -14.30
N GLY A 282 -1.18 3.01 -15.03
CA GLY A 282 -0.46 4.24 -14.69
C GLY A 282 0.64 4.10 -13.64
N TRP A 283 0.74 2.96 -12.96
CA TRP A 283 1.72 2.66 -11.93
C TRP A 283 2.93 1.90 -12.48
N ALA A 284 4.07 2.09 -11.84
CA ALA A 284 5.30 1.37 -12.15
C ALA A 284 5.72 0.49 -10.97
N THR A 285 6.09 -0.76 -11.29
CA THR A 285 6.77 -1.66 -10.37
C THR A 285 8.16 -1.97 -10.92
N LEU A 286 9.18 -1.80 -10.10
CA LEU A 286 10.58 -1.97 -10.48
C LEU A 286 11.20 -3.11 -9.69
N VAL A 287 11.96 -3.95 -10.37
CA VAL A 287 12.81 -4.96 -9.72
C VAL A 287 14.25 -4.53 -9.88
N MET A 288 14.95 -4.40 -8.76
CA MET A 288 16.37 -4.10 -8.73
C MET A 288 17.14 -5.18 -7.94
N ARG A 289 18.32 -5.50 -8.40
CA ARG A 289 19.15 -6.59 -7.85
C ARG A 289 20.48 -6.04 -7.35
N LYS A 290 20.90 -6.57 -6.20
CA LYS A 290 22.25 -6.31 -5.67
C LYS A 290 23.26 -7.21 -6.38
N GLY A 291 24.35 -6.64 -6.86
CA GLY A 291 25.47 -7.36 -7.46
C GLY A 291 26.15 -8.31 -6.50
#